data_cf23d428d6b64e365e37d13f35d1f971
#
_entry.id   cf23d428d6b64e365e37d13f35d1f971
#
_cell.length_a   1.000
_cell.length_b   1.000
_cell.length_c   1.000
_cell.angle_alpha   90.00
_cell.angle_beta   90.00
_cell.angle_gamma   90.00
#
_symmetry.space_group_name_H-M   'P 1'
#
loop_
_entity.id
_entity.type
_entity.pdbx_description
1 polymer ?
#
loop_
_entity_poly.entity_id
_entity_poly.type
_entity_poly.pdbx_seq_one_letter_code
_entity_poly.pdbx_strand_id
1 'polypeptide(L)'
;IFANKIFNLLFLGLFFLVLIIEVFMPAFVSLIAPGFNDDSEKIRIAIHLTRITFPFLMLVSLSSFFAAILNSHNKFAAASAAPIILNLVLIGILIFGKFLNDQLVYYLSYGVSIAGFLQLAFLYRYVKKYYSIKLNFTFINNSEVKKFFKKLVPSIFASGVTQINILVGTIIASFETSAVSYLYYADRIYQIN
;
A
#
# COMPACT_ATOMS: atom_id res chain seq x y z
N ILE A 1 -24.20 -6.54 7.36
CA ILE A 1 -23.62 -7.87 7.73
C ILE A 1 -22.54 -8.28 6.74
N PHE A 2 -22.77 -8.26 5.42
CA PHE A 2 -21.81 -8.66 4.38
C PHE A 2 -20.50 -7.85 4.42
N ALA A 3 -20.58 -6.51 4.39
CA ALA A 3 -19.41 -5.64 4.41
C ALA A 3 -18.51 -5.85 5.65
N ASN A 4 -19.09 -6.15 6.83
CA ASN A 4 -18.31 -6.46 8.03
C ASN A 4 -17.50 -7.76 7.87
N LYS A 5 -18.07 -8.78 7.22
CA LYS A 5 -17.36 -10.04 6.97
C LYS A 5 -16.18 -9.84 6.03
N ILE A 6 -16.39 -9.09 4.94
CA ILE A 6 -15.32 -8.75 4.00
C ILE A 6 -14.25 -7.89 4.67
N PHE A 7 -14.64 -6.89 5.48
CA PHE A 7 -13.69 -6.07 6.22
C PHE A 7 -12.82 -6.91 7.16
N ASN A 8 -13.43 -7.78 7.96
CA ASN A 8 -12.69 -8.61 8.92
C ASN A 8 -11.73 -9.57 8.22
N LEU A 9 -12.16 -10.16 7.10
CA LEU A 9 -11.32 -11.05 6.32
C LEU A 9 -10.15 -10.30 5.67
N LEU A 10 -10.42 -9.11 5.10
CA LEU A 10 -9.41 -8.24 4.52
C LEU A 10 -8.41 -7.79 5.60
N PHE A 11 -8.92 -7.34 6.76
CA PHE A 11 -8.09 -6.91 7.89
C PHE A 11 -7.14 -8.03 8.36
N LEU A 12 -7.70 -9.23 8.63
CA LEU A 12 -6.91 -10.36 9.08
C LEU A 12 -5.91 -10.82 8.01
N GLY A 13 -6.36 -10.95 6.76
CA GLY A 13 -5.49 -11.35 5.66
C GLY A 13 -4.32 -10.39 5.47
N LEU A 14 -4.58 -9.07 5.47
CA LEU A 14 -3.55 -8.06 5.35
C LEU A 14 -2.65 -8.01 6.59
N PHE A 15 -3.21 -8.15 7.79
CA PHE A 15 -2.43 -8.17 9.04
C PHE A 15 -1.41 -9.31 9.04
N PHE A 16 -1.86 -10.53 8.73
CA PHE A 16 -0.95 -11.68 8.66
C PHE A 16 0.04 -11.56 7.49
N LEU A 17 -0.40 -11.04 6.34
CA LEU A 17 0.49 -10.79 5.20
C LEU A 17 1.62 -9.82 5.60
N VAL A 18 1.27 -8.68 6.19
CA VAL A 18 2.25 -7.68 6.63
C VAL A 18 3.17 -8.29 7.68
N LEU A 19 2.65 -9.03 8.64
CA LEU A 19 3.42 -9.66 9.70
C LEU A 19 4.43 -10.67 9.14
N ILE A 20 4.00 -11.53 8.22
CA ILE A 20 4.87 -12.52 7.56
C ILE A 20 5.98 -11.81 6.77
N ILE A 21 5.63 -10.81 5.94
CA ILE A 21 6.62 -10.10 5.14
C ILE A 21 7.59 -9.31 6.02
N GLU A 22 7.13 -8.69 7.13
CA GLU A 22 8.00 -8.00 8.08
C GLU A 22 9.05 -8.93 8.70
N VAL A 23 8.66 -10.15 9.04
CA VAL A 23 9.60 -11.17 9.55
C VAL A 23 10.60 -11.57 8.47
N PHE A 24 10.14 -11.79 7.24
CA PHE A 24 10.95 -12.23 6.11
C PHE A 24 11.42 -11.08 5.21
N MET A 25 11.44 -9.83 5.70
CA MET A 25 11.76 -8.63 4.91
C MET A 25 13.09 -8.73 4.13
N PRO A 26 14.20 -9.25 4.70
CA PRO A 26 15.44 -9.39 3.94
C PRO A 26 15.27 -10.28 2.70
N ALA A 27 14.61 -11.44 2.84
CA ALA A 27 14.35 -12.34 1.73
C ALA A 27 13.40 -11.71 0.70
N PHE A 28 12.40 -10.98 1.16
CA PHE A 28 11.44 -10.28 0.30
C PHE A 28 12.12 -9.20 -0.55
N VAL A 29 12.98 -8.37 0.05
CA VAL A 29 13.72 -7.32 -0.69
C VAL A 29 14.72 -7.95 -1.66
N SER A 30 15.45 -8.99 -1.26
CA SER A 30 16.37 -9.72 -2.15
C SER A 30 15.66 -10.38 -3.34
N LEU A 31 14.39 -10.79 -3.17
CA LEU A 31 13.59 -11.35 -4.26
C LEU A 31 13.16 -10.29 -5.27
N ILE A 32 12.80 -9.08 -4.80
CA ILE A 32 12.31 -7.99 -5.65
C ILE A 32 13.45 -7.22 -6.31
N ALA A 33 14.57 -7.10 -5.63
CA ALA A 33 15.75 -6.36 -6.11
C ALA A 33 17.04 -7.17 -5.87
N PRO A 34 17.22 -8.30 -6.56
CA PRO A 34 18.38 -9.19 -6.34
C PRO A 34 19.72 -8.51 -6.62
N GLY A 35 19.79 -7.55 -7.56
CA GLY A 35 21.00 -6.80 -7.84
C GLY A 35 21.46 -5.88 -6.71
N PHE A 36 20.65 -5.69 -5.66
CA PHE A 36 21.09 -4.94 -4.47
C PHE A 36 21.92 -5.80 -3.51
N ASN A 37 21.90 -7.12 -3.67
CA ASN A 37 22.68 -8.03 -2.81
C ASN A 37 24.20 -7.87 -2.98
N ASP A 38 24.66 -7.32 -4.11
CA ASP A 38 26.09 -7.09 -4.37
C ASP A 38 26.64 -5.90 -3.56
N ASP A 39 25.77 -5.05 -3.01
CA ASP A 39 26.11 -3.88 -2.19
C ASP A 39 25.43 -4.01 -0.81
N SER A 40 26.23 -4.35 0.19
CA SER A 40 25.76 -4.58 1.57
C SER A 40 25.12 -3.36 2.23
N GLU A 41 25.52 -2.16 1.87
CA GLU A 41 24.93 -0.93 2.40
C GLU A 41 23.60 -0.64 1.71
N LYS A 42 23.55 -0.77 0.39
CA LYS A 42 22.35 -0.54 -0.41
C LYS A 42 21.21 -1.48 -0.01
N ILE A 43 21.49 -2.79 0.13
CA ILE A 43 20.48 -3.76 0.54
C ILE A 43 20.00 -3.50 1.98
N ARG A 44 20.89 -3.12 2.90
CA ARG A 44 20.53 -2.79 4.28
C ARG A 44 19.60 -1.59 4.34
N ILE A 45 19.90 -0.51 3.61
CA ILE A 45 19.05 0.67 3.51
C ILE A 45 17.69 0.30 2.90
N ALA A 46 17.67 -0.45 1.81
CA ALA A 46 16.44 -0.88 1.14
C ALA A 46 15.54 -1.69 2.10
N ILE A 47 16.10 -2.66 2.83
CA ILE A 47 15.37 -3.44 3.83
C ILE A 47 14.77 -2.53 4.91
N HIS A 48 15.56 -1.60 5.43
CA HIS A 48 15.11 -0.72 6.51
C HIS A 48 13.98 0.23 6.06
N LEU A 49 14.13 0.87 4.90
CA LEU A 49 13.12 1.76 4.34
C LEU A 49 11.83 1.01 3.97
N THR A 50 11.96 -0.18 3.38
CA THR A 50 10.82 -1.03 3.03
C THR A 50 10.06 -1.44 4.29
N ARG A 51 10.76 -1.82 5.36
CA ARG A 51 10.14 -2.19 6.64
C ARG A 51 9.33 -1.02 7.25
N ILE A 52 9.81 0.21 7.14
CA ILE A 52 9.07 1.39 7.61
C ILE A 52 7.81 1.64 6.76
N THR A 53 7.91 1.44 5.44
CA THR A 53 6.82 1.78 4.51
C THR A 53 5.84 0.63 4.28
N PHE A 54 6.21 -0.62 4.50
CA PHE A 54 5.40 -1.79 4.16
C PHE A 54 4.04 -1.83 4.89
N PRO A 55 3.91 -1.43 6.17
CA PRO A 55 2.62 -1.34 6.85
C PRO A 55 1.59 -0.42 6.15
N PHE A 56 2.06 0.55 5.34
CA PHE A 56 1.19 1.40 4.53
C PHE A 56 0.29 0.57 3.59
N LEU A 57 0.76 -0.59 3.10
CA LEU A 57 -0.04 -1.48 2.25
C LEU A 57 -1.36 -1.87 2.93
N MET A 58 -1.32 -2.24 4.20
CA MET A 58 -2.53 -2.56 4.97
C MET A 58 -3.42 -1.33 5.11
N LEU A 59 -2.84 -0.19 5.47
CA LEU A 59 -3.57 1.05 5.71
C LEU A 59 -4.27 1.55 4.45
N VAL A 60 -3.59 1.55 3.29
CA VAL A 60 -4.18 2.00 2.02
C VAL A 60 -5.23 1.02 1.51
N SER A 61 -5.06 -0.28 1.73
CA SER A 61 -6.05 -1.30 1.34
C SER A 61 -7.34 -1.16 2.15
N LEU A 62 -7.24 -0.94 3.47
CA LEU A 62 -8.40 -0.66 4.31
C LEU A 62 -9.06 0.68 3.96
N SER A 63 -8.27 1.69 3.62
CA SER A 63 -8.76 2.97 3.12
C SER A 63 -9.55 2.81 1.82
N SER A 64 -9.05 2.00 0.90
CA SER A 64 -9.73 1.68 -0.36
C SER A 64 -11.06 0.95 -0.13
N PHE A 65 -11.13 0.07 0.87
CA PHE A 65 -12.38 -0.56 1.27
C PHE A 65 -13.40 0.48 1.79
N PHE A 66 -12.98 1.43 2.62
CA PHE A 66 -13.84 2.51 3.08
C PHE A 66 -14.28 3.44 1.95
N ALA A 67 -13.37 3.75 1.02
CA ALA A 67 -13.69 4.52 -0.17
C ALA A 67 -14.76 3.80 -1.03
N ALA A 68 -14.68 2.48 -1.18
CA ALA A 68 -15.68 1.69 -1.89
C ALA A 68 -17.06 1.76 -1.23
N ILE A 69 -17.13 1.73 0.10
CA ILE A 69 -18.40 1.93 0.84
C ILE A 69 -18.93 3.34 0.61
N LEU A 70 -18.10 4.37 0.70
CA LEU A 70 -18.52 5.75 0.47
C LEU A 70 -19.03 5.95 -0.96
N ASN A 71 -18.35 5.36 -1.94
CA ASN A 71 -18.76 5.41 -3.34
C ASN A 71 -20.12 4.72 -3.55
N SER A 72 -20.40 3.62 -2.87
CA SER A 72 -21.72 2.95 -2.93
C SER A 72 -22.85 3.81 -2.37
N HIS A 73 -22.51 4.80 -1.53
CA HIS A 73 -23.44 5.81 -0.99
C HIS A 73 -23.38 7.15 -1.72
N ASN A 74 -22.78 7.18 -2.93
CA ASN A 74 -22.60 8.40 -3.75
C ASN A 74 -21.79 9.53 -3.05
N LYS A 75 -20.85 9.14 -2.16
CA LYS A 75 -19.96 10.07 -1.44
C LYS A 75 -18.55 10.06 -2.02
N PHE A 76 -18.46 10.38 -3.31
CA PHE A 76 -17.21 10.32 -4.09
C PHE A 76 -16.14 11.30 -3.60
N ALA A 77 -16.54 12.50 -3.17
CA ALA A 77 -15.60 13.56 -2.78
C ALA A 77 -14.65 13.12 -1.64
N ALA A 78 -15.17 12.45 -0.62
CA ALA A 78 -14.34 11.97 0.49
C ALA A 78 -13.40 10.84 0.04
N ALA A 79 -13.87 9.94 -0.82
CA ALA A 79 -13.06 8.86 -1.36
C ALA A 79 -11.89 9.40 -2.21
N SER A 80 -12.17 10.39 -3.08
CA SER A 80 -11.17 11.02 -3.96
C SER A 80 -10.21 11.95 -3.21
N ALA A 81 -10.60 12.48 -2.04
CA ALA A 81 -9.74 13.35 -1.25
C ALA A 81 -8.66 12.59 -0.47
N ALA A 82 -8.83 11.30 -0.21
CA ALA A 82 -7.89 10.53 0.60
C ALA A 82 -6.45 10.53 0.08
N PRO A 83 -6.16 10.33 -1.23
CA PRO A 83 -4.79 10.39 -1.75
C PRO A 83 -4.11 11.76 -1.59
N ILE A 84 -4.89 12.86 -1.49
CA ILE A 84 -4.34 14.20 -1.28
C ILE A 84 -3.58 14.27 0.06
N ILE A 85 -4.04 13.53 1.07
CA ILE A 85 -3.40 13.50 2.40
C ILE A 85 -1.95 12.99 2.29
N LEU A 86 -1.70 11.94 1.51
CA LEU A 86 -0.35 11.44 1.29
C LEU A 86 0.55 12.52 0.67
N ASN A 87 0.07 13.17 -0.39
CA ASN A 87 0.83 14.21 -1.06
C ASN A 87 1.11 15.40 -0.13
N LEU A 88 0.14 15.83 0.67
CA LEU A 88 0.32 16.94 1.62
C LEU A 88 1.36 16.59 2.70
N VAL A 89 1.32 15.37 3.24
CA VAL A 89 2.30 14.91 4.23
C VAL A 89 3.71 14.89 3.62
N LEU A 90 3.87 14.32 2.42
CA LEU A 90 5.18 14.24 1.77
C LEU A 90 5.71 15.62 1.37
N ILE A 91 4.86 16.51 0.84
CA ILE A 91 5.23 17.90 0.54
C ILE A 91 5.64 18.63 1.83
N GLY A 92 4.89 18.45 2.92
CA GLY A 92 5.24 19.01 4.22
C GLY A 92 6.64 18.58 4.66
N ILE A 93 6.93 17.27 4.60
CA ILE A 93 8.26 16.73 4.96
C ILE A 93 9.35 17.29 4.03
N LEU A 94 9.10 17.42 2.74
CA LEU A 94 10.07 17.97 1.79
C LEU A 94 10.37 19.44 2.07
N ILE A 95 9.37 20.24 2.42
CA ILE A 95 9.54 21.66 2.77
C ILE A 95 10.38 21.80 4.04
N PHE A 96 10.04 21.05 5.08
CA PHE A 96 10.78 21.06 6.36
C PHE A 96 12.09 20.29 6.26
N GLY A 97 12.23 19.37 5.33
CA GLY A 97 13.39 18.49 5.14
C GLY A 97 14.65 19.22 4.70
N LYS A 98 14.55 20.46 4.21
CA LYS A 98 15.71 21.32 3.95
C LYS A 98 16.59 21.51 5.19
N PHE A 99 16.03 21.30 6.38
CA PHE A 99 16.72 21.43 7.67
C PHE A 99 17.16 20.07 8.25
N LEU A 100 16.88 18.94 7.57
CA LEU A 100 17.02 17.58 8.11
C LEU A 100 18.21 16.79 7.55
N ASN A 101 19.09 17.41 6.74
CA ASN A 101 20.31 16.80 6.16
C ASN A 101 20.06 15.39 5.55
N ASP A 102 21.04 14.48 5.67
CA ASP A 102 21.06 13.15 5.03
C ASP A 102 19.95 12.16 5.47
N GLN A 103 19.13 12.53 6.44
CA GLN A 103 18.05 11.66 6.96
C GLN A 103 16.70 11.86 6.26
N LEU A 104 16.62 12.73 5.24
CA LEU A 104 15.36 13.05 4.55
C LEU A 104 14.60 11.80 4.06
N VAL A 105 15.31 10.79 3.56
CA VAL A 105 14.71 9.55 3.04
C VAL A 105 13.97 8.78 4.15
N TYR A 106 14.53 8.74 5.35
CA TYR A 106 13.88 8.10 6.50
C TYR A 106 12.62 8.87 6.93
N TYR A 107 12.68 10.20 6.98
CA TYR A 107 11.50 11.01 7.30
C TYR A 107 10.40 10.85 6.26
N LEU A 108 10.73 10.76 4.96
CA LEU A 108 9.77 10.46 3.91
C LEU A 108 9.15 9.07 4.10
N SER A 109 9.92 8.07 4.46
CA SER A 109 9.42 6.71 4.72
C SER A 109 8.45 6.68 5.90
N TYR A 110 8.76 7.34 7.00
CA TYR A 110 7.84 7.51 8.12
C TYR A 110 6.61 8.32 7.70
N GLY A 111 6.79 9.34 6.87
CA GLY A 111 5.70 10.14 6.32
C GLY A 111 4.68 9.33 5.54
N VAL A 112 5.12 8.35 4.74
CA VAL A 112 4.24 7.42 4.02
C VAL A 112 3.35 6.66 5.02
N SER A 113 3.93 6.08 6.07
CA SER A 113 3.19 5.32 7.07
C SER A 113 2.23 6.20 7.87
N ILE A 114 2.66 7.39 8.27
CA ILE A 114 1.81 8.38 8.96
C ILE A 114 0.65 8.81 8.04
N ALA A 115 0.92 9.09 6.78
CA ALA A 115 -0.11 9.45 5.81
C ALA A 115 -1.15 8.34 5.63
N GLY A 116 -0.73 7.07 5.65
CA GLY A 116 -1.64 5.93 5.62
C GLY A 116 -2.61 5.91 6.80
N PHE A 117 -2.11 6.16 8.01
CA PHE A 117 -2.96 6.30 9.20
C PHE A 117 -3.93 7.48 9.09
N LEU A 118 -3.46 8.63 8.62
CA LEU A 118 -4.31 9.81 8.44
C LEU A 118 -5.39 9.58 7.38
N GLN A 119 -5.06 8.92 6.26
CA GLN A 119 -6.03 8.54 5.22
C GLN A 119 -7.09 7.60 5.78
N LEU A 120 -6.67 6.56 6.50
CA LEU A 120 -7.59 5.59 7.10
C LEU A 120 -8.50 6.28 8.13
N ALA A 121 -7.95 7.10 9.01
CA ALA A 121 -8.72 7.85 10.02
C ALA A 121 -9.70 8.82 9.37
N PHE A 122 -9.26 9.53 8.32
CA PHE A 122 -10.10 10.44 7.54
C PHE A 122 -11.31 9.70 6.95
N LEU A 123 -11.07 8.63 6.20
CA LEU A 123 -12.15 7.85 5.57
C LEU A 123 -13.06 7.18 6.61
N TYR A 124 -12.49 6.66 7.70
CA TYR A 124 -13.26 6.10 8.79
C TYR A 124 -14.24 7.11 9.39
N ARG A 125 -13.80 8.37 9.55
CA ARG A 125 -14.67 9.45 10.07
C ARG A 125 -15.90 9.69 9.19
N TYR A 126 -15.76 9.55 7.88
CA TYR A 126 -16.90 9.67 6.95
C TYR A 126 -17.73 8.39 6.86
N VAL A 127 -17.09 7.23 6.80
CA VAL A 127 -17.75 5.93 6.66
C VAL A 127 -18.64 5.61 7.88
N LYS A 128 -18.22 5.96 9.11
CA LYS A 128 -18.98 5.66 10.33
C LYS A 128 -20.39 6.26 10.36
N LYS A 129 -20.70 7.26 9.50
CA LYS A 129 -22.04 7.83 9.34
C LYS A 129 -22.97 6.89 8.58
N TYR A 130 -22.45 6.00 7.76
CA TYR A 130 -23.20 5.10 6.87
C TYR A 130 -23.04 3.64 7.29
N TYR A 131 -21.97 3.34 8.00
CA TYR A 131 -21.57 1.99 8.29
C TYR A 131 -20.85 1.88 9.63
N SER A 132 -21.35 1.03 10.53
CA SER A 132 -20.68 0.70 11.79
C SER A 132 -19.82 -0.54 11.61
N ILE A 133 -18.50 -0.37 11.73
CA ILE A 133 -17.56 -1.47 11.69
C ILE A 133 -17.64 -2.23 13.00
N LYS A 134 -17.90 -3.53 12.91
CA LYS A 134 -17.83 -4.46 14.04
C LYS A 134 -16.78 -5.50 13.72
N LEU A 135 -15.70 -5.50 14.49
CA LEU A 135 -14.70 -6.57 14.46
C LEU A 135 -15.32 -7.82 15.07
N ASN A 136 -15.82 -8.71 14.24
CA ASN A 136 -16.42 -9.97 14.65
C ASN A 136 -15.71 -11.09 13.90
N PHE A 137 -14.88 -11.85 14.60
CA PHE A 137 -14.02 -12.90 14.02
C PHE A 137 -14.76 -14.23 13.77
N THR A 138 -16.08 -14.19 13.64
CA THR A 138 -16.84 -15.40 13.27
C THR A 138 -16.62 -15.71 11.79
N PHE A 139 -15.83 -16.74 11.52
CA PHE A 139 -15.70 -17.34 10.20
C PHE A 139 -17.03 -18.01 9.82
N ILE A 140 -17.87 -17.32 9.08
CA ILE A 140 -19.13 -17.90 8.61
C ILE A 140 -18.95 -18.24 7.12
N ASN A 141 -19.09 -19.54 6.84
CA ASN A 141 -19.21 -20.08 5.49
C ASN A 141 -20.53 -19.56 4.86
N ASN A 142 -20.46 -18.39 4.21
CA ASN A 142 -21.64 -17.75 3.62
C ASN A 142 -21.53 -17.77 2.09
N SER A 143 -22.62 -18.10 1.42
CA SER A 143 -22.72 -18.11 -0.04
C SER A 143 -22.34 -16.77 -0.69
N GLU A 144 -22.62 -15.64 -0.03
CA GLU A 144 -22.26 -14.28 -0.49
C GLU A 144 -20.75 -14.05 -0.50
N VAL A 145 -20.03 -14.52 0.53
CA VAL A 145 -18.56 -14.44 0.60
C VAL A 145 -17.95 -15.31 -0.51
N LYS A 146 -18.46 -16.51 -0.74
CA LYS A 146 -17.99 -17.36 -1.86
C LYS A 146 -18.22 -16.69 -3.22
N LYS A 147 -19.39 -16.08 -3.44
CA LYS A 147 -19.67 -15.31 -4.67
C LYS A 147 -18.73 -14.14 -4.85
N PHE A 148 -18.38 -13.42 -3.76
CA PHE A 148 -17.41 -12.34 -3.79
C PHE A 148 -16.02 -12.84 -4.23
N PHE A 149 -15.50 -13.91 -3.62
CA PHE A 149 -14.22 -14.50 -4.01
C PHE A 149 -14.21 -15.02 -5.44
N LYS A 150 -15.29 -15.64 -5.90
CA LYS A 150 -15.41 -16.10 -7.29
C LYS A 150 -15.29 -14.95 -8.31
N LYS A 151 -15.73 -13.74 -7.95
CA LYS A 151 -15.55 -12.53 -8.78
C LYS A 151 -14.20 -11.88 -8.58
N LEU A 152 -13.64 -11.95 -7.37
CA LEU A 152 -12.35 -11.33 -7.03
C LEU A 152 -11.20 -12.02 -7.77
N VAL A 153 -11.19 -13.35 -7.84
CA VAL A 153 -10.10 -14.12 -8.44
C VAL A 153 -9.83 -13.72 -9.90
N PRO A 154 -10.81 -13.65 -10.82
CA PRO A 154 -10.57 -13.17 -12.18
C PRO A 154 -10.06 -11.73 -12.23
N SER A 155 -10.54 -10.86 -11.34
CA SER A 155 -10.09 -9.47 -11.26
C SER A 155 -8.63 -9.35 -10.81
N ILE A 156 -8.18 -10.22 -9.90
CA ILE A 156 -6.77 -10.28 -9.48
C ILE A 156 -5.89 -10.68 -10.68
N PHE A 157 -6.28 -11.68 -11.44
CA PHE A 157 -5.52 -12.09 -12.63
C PHE A 157 -5.49 -10.98 -13.69
N ALA A 158 -6.60 -10.32 -13.97
CA ALA A 158 -6.66 -9.24 -14.94
C ALA A 158 -5.77 -8.03 -14.55
N SER A 159 -5.74 -7.66 -13.26
CA SER A 159 -4.88 -6.58 -12.76
C SER A 159 -3.43 -7.03 -12.55
N GLY A 160 -3.21 -8.32 -12.29
CA GLY A 160 -1.91 -8.89 -11.94
C GLY A 160 -0.90 -8.86 -13.07
N VAL A 161 -1.33 -8.95 -14.33
CA VAL A 161 -0.43 -8.96 -15.50
C VAL A 161 0.44 -7.69 -15.53
N THR A 162 -0.16 -6.53 -15.34
CA THR A 162 0.58 -5.26 -15.30
C THR A 162 1.56 -5.23 -14.11
N GLN A 163 1.16 -5.74 -12.96
CA GLN A 163 2.00 -5.78 -11.76
C GLN A 163 3.19 -6.73 -11.92
N ILE A 164 2.99 -7.86 -12.59
CA ILE A 164 4.08 -8.80 -12.90
C ILE A 164 5.09 -8.12 -13.83
N ASN A 165 4.64 -7.39 -14.85
CA ASN A 165 5.52 -6.65 -15.75
C ASN A 165 6.38 -5.62 -14.99
N ILE A 166 5.77 -4.83 -14.09
CA ILE A 166 6.48 -3.87 -13.24
C ILE A 166 7.50 -4.59 -12.34
N LEU A 167 7.11 -5.71 -11.76
CA LEU A 167 7.99 -6.51 -10.90
C LEU A 167 9.21 -7.03 -11.68
N VAL A 168 9.00 -7.64 -12.84
CA VAL A 168 10.10 -8.14 -13.71
C VAL A 168 11.00 -6.98 -14.12
N GLY A 169 10.45 -5.84 -14.54
CA GLY A 169 11.20 -4.64 -14.84
C GLY A 169 12.05 -4.16 -13.67
N THR A 170 11.51 -4.17 -12.45
CA THR A 170 12.24 -3.79 -11.23
C THR A 170 13.37 -4.76 -10.92
N ILE A 171 13.13 -6.07 -11.07
CA ILE A 171 14.15 -7.11 -10.87
C ILE A 171 15.32 -6.87 -11.84
N ILE A 172 15.05 -6.68 -13.12
CA ILE A 172 16.08 -6.44 -14.14
C ILE A 172 16.82 -5.13 -13.85
N ALA A 173 16.10 -4.06 -13.57
CA ALA A 173 16.68 -2.75 -13.28
C ALA A 173 17.53 -2.73 -12.00
N SER A 174 17.31 -3.68 -11.07
CA SER A 174 18.07 -3.72 -9.81
C SER A 174 19.56 -4.01 -10.00
N PHE A 175 19.95 -4.64 -11.11
CA PHE A 175 21.34 -4.95 -11.43
C PHE A 175 22.14 -3.73 -11.95
N GLU A 176 21.45 -2.66 -12.37
CA GLU A 176 22.09 -1.47 -12.90
C GLU A 176 21.99 -0.29 -11.92
N THR A 177 23.03 0.54 -11.90
CA THR A 177 23.07 1.71 -11.01
C THR A 177 21.98 2.72 -11.37
N SER A 178 21.17 3.09 -10.39
CA SER A 178 20.07 4.05 -10.52
C SER A 178 18.94 3.66 -11.49
N ALA A 179 19.02 2.51 -12.17
CA ALA A 179 18.04 2.12 -13.20
C ALA A 179 16.63 1.93 -12.62
N VAL A 180 16.50 1.45 -11.37
CA VAL A 180 15.19 1.35 -10.69
C VAL A 180 14.53 2.74 -10.57
N SER A 181 15.30 3.76 -10.22
CA SER A 181 14.79 5.14 -10.12
C SER A 181 14.40 5.70 -11.50
N TYR A 182 15.23 5.47 -12.51
CA TYR A 182 14.91 5.90 -13.88
C TYR A 182 13.67 5.22 -14.42
N LEU A 183 13.50 3.92 -14.18
CA LEU A 183 12.31 3.17 -14.57
C LEU A 183 11.06 3.77 -13.90
N TYR A 184 11.14 4.07 -12.60
CA TYR A 184 10.04 4.69 -11.86
C TYR A 184 9.66 6.07 -12.41
N TYR A 185 10.64 6.94 -12.69
CA TYR A 185 10.36 8.26 -13.25
C TYR A 185 9.80 8.17 -14.67
N ALA A 186 10.31 7.28 -15.51
CA ALA A 186 9.79 7.04 -16.86
C ALA A 186 8.31 6.59 -16.82
N ASP A 187 7.97 5.68 -15.91
CA ASP A 187 6.59 5.23 -15.72
C ASP A 187 5.68 6.38 -15.27
N ARG A 188 6.15 7.26 -14.36
CA ARG A 188 5.39 8.44 -13.95
C ARG A 188 5.15 9.44 -15.05
N ILE A 189 6.15 9.68 -15.92
CA ILE A 189 5.99 10.57 -17.09
C ILE A 189 4.99 9.96 -18.07
N TYR A 190 5.07 8.65 -18.31
CA TYR A 190 4.13 7.93 -19.18
C TYR A 190 2.67 8.02 -18.68
N GLN A 191 2.45 7.99 -17.37
CA GLN A 191 1.11 8.08 -16.77
C GLN A 191 0.47 9.48 -16.83
N ILE A 192 1.22 10.52 -17.18
CA ILE A 192 0.68 11.90 -17.30
C ILE A 192 -0.16 12.07 -18.58
N ASN A 193 -0.03 11.20 -19.57
CA ASN A 193 -0.64 11.34 -20.90
C ASN A 193 -2.07 10.77 -20.95
#